data_0e9b7e09bb4125220c0ec382a8d60de3
#
_entry.id   0e9b7e09bb4125220c0ec382a8d60de3
#
_cell.length_a   1.000
_cell.length_b   1.000
_cell.length_c   1.000
_cell.angle_alpha   90.00
_cell.angle_beta   90.00
_cell.angle_gamma   90.00
#
_symmetry.space_group_name_H-M   'P 1'
#
loop_
_entity.id
_entity.type
_entity.pdbx_description
1 polymer ?
#
loop_
_entity_poly.entity_id
_entity_poly.type
_entity_poly.pdbx_seq_one_letter_code
_entity_poly.pdbx_strand_id
1 'polypeptide(L)'
;QKHNLMYKLDSIDAYEQKLVKQIEVANVRTTDNQNQAYIKLLKVSKKPITATVEIDVNEKGITKRVSKTIKDGTILYDLTKRDVYMDFNVNDIYVEEGNEYIQFSNGQFIKIGESIGDVDEDSIKRLQIRKTIEEHLDKEMKLNPIGIKVLSLFFIDRVANYRYYDEESNAIKGKYAIWFEEEYQKIIKYPKYNSLFEKHNHLNTPIEKIHDGYFSQDKKGQFKDSNESTSGELKS
;
A
#
# COMPACT_ATOMS: atom_id res chain seq x y z
N GLN A 1 19.88 9.59 -44.60
CA GLN A 1 21.27 9.94 -44.28
C GLN A 1 21.44 9.92 -42.78
N LYS A 2 22.23 8.98 -42.24
CA LYS A 2 22.65 9.03 -40.83
C LYS A 2 23.65 10.19 -40.72
N HIS A 3 23.27 11.26 -40.07
CA HIS A 3 24.25 12.27 -39.69
C HIS A 3 25.30 11.64 -38.78
N ASN A 4 26.54 12.09 -38.84
CA ASN A 4 27.65 11.56 -38.04
C ASN A 4 27.27 11.66 -36.56
N LEU A 5 26.97 10.52 -35.96
CA LEU A 5 26.73 10.41 -34.53
C LEU A 5 28.08 10.54 -33.82
N MET A 6 28.34 11.70 -33.25
CA MET A 6 29.62 12.00 -32.57
C MET A 6 29.70 11.33 -31.21
N TYR A 7 28.56 11.22 -30.51
CA TYR A 7 28.44 10.58 -29.19
C TYR A 7 27.02 10.12 -28.96
N LYS A 8 26.86 8.96 -28.34
CA LYS A 8 25.60 8.41 -27.89
C LYS A 8 25.76 7.99 -26.43
N LEU A 9 24.89 8.46 -25.58
CA LEU A 9 24.74 8.00 -24.20
C LEU A 9 23.27 7.69 -23.97
N ASP A 10 22.90 6.43 -24.08
CA ASP A 10 21.57 6.01 -23.70
C ASP A 10 21.54 5.55 -22.22
N SER A 11 20.37 5.13 -21.73
CA SER A 11 20.21 4.69 -20.34
C SER A 11 21.04 3.43 -20.01
N ILE A 12 21.28 2.58 -20.99
CA ILE A 12 22.08 1.35 -20.83
C ILE A 12 23.56 1.73 -20.76
N ASP A 13 24.04 2.57 -21.70
CA ASP A 13 25.41 3.07 -21.69
C ASP A 13 25.74 3.82 -20.39
N ALA A 14 24.80 4.64 -19.90
CA ALA A 14 24.95 5.36 -18.65
C ALA A 14 25.03 4.43 -17.44
N TYR A 15 24.28 3.34 -17.44
CA TYR A 15 24.32 2.33 -16.39
C TYR A 15 25.63 1.54 -16.42
N GLU A 16 26.06 1.05 -17.57
CA GLU A 16 27.32 0.30 -17.74
C GLU A 16 28.55 1.13 -17.35
N GLN A 17 28.52 2.43 -17.68
CA GLN A 17 29.56 3.39 -17.29
C GLN A 17 29.46 3.87 -15.84
N LYS A 18 28.48 3.36 -15.05
CA LYS A 18 28.23 3.73 -13.65
C LYS A 18 27.95 5.23 -13.43
N LEU A 19 27.42 5.90 -14.44
CA LEU A 19 27.03 7.30 -14.37
C LEU A 19 25.67 7.51 -13.71
N VAL A 20 24.84 6.46 -13.63
CA VAL A 20 23.54 6.46 -12.96
C VAL A 20 23.50 5.37 -11.91
N LYS A 21 22.67 5.58 -10.87
CA LYS A 21 22.45 4.59 -9.81
C LYS A 21 21.59 3.45 -10.35
N GLN A 22 21.87 2.24 -9.89
CA GLN A 22 21.01 1.08 -10.11
C GLN A 22 19.67 1.30 -9.42
N ILE A 23 18.58 1.04 -10.15
CA ILE A 23 17.22 1.00 -9.60
C ILE A 23 16.88 -0.47 -9.34
N GLU A 24 16.73 -0.83 -8.07
CA GLU A 24 16.22 -2.14 -7.67
C GLU A 24 14.77 -1.98 -7.24
N VAL A 25 13.88 -2.76 -7.84
CA VAL A 25 12.46 -2.78 -7.50
C VAL A 25 12.16 -4.05 -6.73
N ALA A 26 11.94 -3.93 -5.42
CA ALA A 26 11.38 -5.01 -4.63
C ALA A 26 9.84 -4.92 -4.68
N ASN A 27 9.21 -5.95 -5.22
CA ASN A 27 7.76 -6.04 -5.24
C ASN A 27 7.28 -6.90 -4.06
N VAL A 28 6.43 -6.32 -3.22
CA VAL A 28 5.72 -7.07 -2.18
C VAL A 28 4.52 -7.71 -2.84
N ARG A 29 4.60 -9.01 -3.10
CA ARG A 29 3.45 -9.81 -3.52
C ARG A 29 2.85 -10.45 -2.28
N THR A 30 1.61 -10.13 -2.00
CA THR A 30 0.80 -10.90 -1.05
C THR A 30 0.36 -12.16 -1.76
N THR A 31 1.12 -13.24 -1.58
CA THR A 31 0.85 -14.55 -2.21
C THR A 31 -0.46 -15.17 -1.74
N ASP A 32 -0.99 -14.72 -0.62
CA ASP A 32 -2.20 -15.31 -0.02
C ASP A 32 -3.51 -14.91 -0.70
N ASN A 33 -3.52 -13.84 -1.49
CA ASN A 33 -4.76 -13.35 -2.11
C ASN A 33 -5.25 -14.19 -3.30
N GLN A 34 -4.37 -14.96 -3.95
CA GLN A 34 -4.82 -15.84 -5.03
C GLN A 34 -5.70 -17.00 -4.53
N ASN A 35 -5.64 -17.32 -3.24
CA ASN A 35 -6.39 -18.39 -2.60
C ASN A 35 -7.64 -17.90 -1.85
N GLN A 36 -7.98 -16.61 -1.94
CA GLN A 36 -9.21 -16.06 -1.35
C GLN A 36 -10.12 -15.47 -2.42
N ALA A 37 -11.42 -15.52 -2.16
CA ALA A 37 -12.41 -14.84 -2.99
C ALA A 37 -12.33 -13.32 -2.73
N TYR A 38 -12.11 -12.55 -3.77
CA TYR A 38 -12.25 -11.08 -3.71
C TYR A 38 -13.57 -10.66 -4.35
N ILE A 39 -14.40 -9.96 -3.60
CA ILE A 39 -15.69 -9.44 -4.08
C ILE A 39 -15.87 -8.04 -3.50
N LYS A 40 -15.96 -7.01 -4.34
CA LYS A 40 -16.28 -5.64 -3.93
C LYS A 40 -17.58 -5.19 -4.59
N LEU A 41 -18.54 -4.70 -3.79
CA LEU A 41 -19.75 -4.14 -4.33
C LEU A 41 -19.54 -2.70 -4.77
N LEU A 42 -19.67 -2.42 -6.07
CA LEU A 42 -19.49 -1.10 -6.64
C LEU A 42 -20.79 -0.31 -6.70
N LYS A 43 -21.89 -0.95 -7.13
CA LYS A 43 -23.22 -0.33 -7.24
C LYS A 43 -24.31 -1.37 -7.35
N VAL A 44 -25.53 -0.97 -7.04
CA VAL A 44 -26.76 -1.74 -7.36
C VAL A 44 -27.68 -0.94 -8.29
N SER A 45 -28.53 -1.66 -9.02
CA SER A 45 -29.55 -1.10 -9.91
C SER A 45 -30.93 -1.63 -9.53
N LYS A 46 -31.95 -0.75 -9.55
CA LYS A 46 -33.35 -1.11 -9.21
C LYS A 46 -34.14 -1.68 -10.37
N LYS A 47 -33.78 -1.35 -11.63
CA LYS A 47 -34.51 -1.78 -12.84
C LYS A 47 -33.55 -2.06 -13.99
N PRO A 48 -33.22 -3.32 -14.29
CA PRO A 48 -33.52 -4.53 -13.49
C PRO A 48 -32.72 -4.56 -12.19
N ILE A 49 -33.18 -5.36 -11.21
CA ILE A 49 -32.42 -5.58 -9.97
C ILE A 49 -31.14 -6.34 -10.34
N THR A 50 -30.01 -5.65 -10.20
CA THR A 50 -28.66 -6.18 -10.47
C THR A 50 -27.65 -5.47 -9.58
N ALA A 51 -26.51 -6.11 -9.38
CA ALA A 51 -25.37 -5.49 -8.73
C ALA A 51 -24.15 -5.52 -9.65
N THR A 52 -23.33 -4.49 -9.61
CA THR A 52 -22.02 -4.51 -10.25
C THR A 52 -20.98 -4.75 -9.16
N VAL A 53 -20.23 -5.82 -9.32
CA VAL A 53 -19.16 -6.21 -8.41
C VAL A 53 -17.82 -6.22 -9.14
N GLU A 54 -16.76 -5.91 -8.40
CA GLU A 54 -15.40 -6.16 -8.83
C GLU A 54 -14.94 -7.49 -8.24
N ILE A 55 -14.50 -8.43 -9.10
CA ILE A 55 -14.15 -9.80 -8.73
C ILE A 55 -12.95 -10.30 -9.52
N ASP A 56 -12.27 -11.30 -9.00
CA ASP A 56 -11.13 -11.94 -9.66
C ASP A 56 -11.62 -13.15 -10.47
N VAL A 57 -11.44 -13.12 -11.81
CA VAL A 57 -11.82 -14.20 -12.73
C VAL A 57 -10.58 -14.90 -13.28
N ASN A 58 -10.71 -16.20 -13.58
CA ASN A 58 -9.69 -16.95 -14.29
C ASN A 58 -9.95 -16.86 -15.80
N GLU A 59 -9.06 -16.18 -16.51
CA GLU A 59 -9.05 -16.14 -17.97
C GLU A 59 -7.80 -16.86 -18.49
N LYS A 60 -7.99 -18.05 -19.06
CA LYS A 60 -6.90 -18.87 -19.65
C LYS A 60 -5.73 -19.13 -18.67
N GLY A 61 -6.03 -19.41 -17.41
CA GLY A 61 -5.04 -19.69 -16.37
C GLY A 61 -4.45 -18.45 -15.70
N ILE A 62 -4.87 -17.24 -16.09
CA ILE A 62 -4.42 -15.99 -15.48
C ILE A 62 -5.58 -15.38 -14.70
N THR A 63 -5.34 -15.06 -13.42
CA THR A 63 -6.31 -14.33 -12.60
C THR A 63 -6.29 -12.85 -12.95
N LYS A 64 -7.47 -12.30 -13.29
CA LYS A 64 -7.65 -10.88 -13.57
C LYS A 64 -8.79 -10.31 -12.73
N ARG A 65 -8.60 -9.11 -12.22
CA ARG A 65 -9.64 -8.35 -11.54
C ARG A 65 -10.47 -7.58 -12.54
N VAL A 66 -11.79 -7.84 -12.55
CA VAL A 66 -12.73 -7.26 -13.52
C VAL A 66 -14.05 -6.90 -12.85
N SER A 67 -14.73 -5.89 -13.40
CA SER A 67 -16.10 -5.57 -13.00
C SER A 67 -17.09 -6.45 -13.75
N LYS A 68 -18.04 -7.07 -13.04
CA LYS A 68 -19.11 -7.90 -13.59
C LYS A 68 -20.46 -7.48 -13.03
N THR A 69 -21.48 -7.53 -13.86
CA THR A 69 -22.87 -7.35 -13.44
C THR A 69 -23.45 -8.71 -13.09
N ILE A 70 -24.00 -8.83 -11.90
CA ILE A 70 -24.62 -10.05 -11.36
C ILE A 70 -26.07 -9.78 -10.97
N LYS A 71 -26.86 -10.84 -10.88
CA LYS A 71 -28.26 -10.82 -10.48
C LYS A 71 -28.51 -11.85 -9.40
N ASP A 72 -29.67 -11.80 -8.79
CA ASP A 72 -30.10 -12.85 -7.88
C ASP A 72 -29.97 -14.25 -8.49
N GLY A 73 -29.54 -15.22 -7.69
CA GLY A 73 -29.25 -16.61 -8.12
C GLY A 73 -27.95 -16.77 -8.92
N THR A 74 -27.13 -15.73 -9.11
CA THR A 74 -25.83 -15.89 -9.80
C THR A 74 -24.85 -16.72 -8.96
N ILE A 75 -24.33 -17.80 -9.54
CA ILE A 75 -23.27 -18.64 -8.98
C ILE A 75 -21.93 -18.04 -9.36
N LEU A 76 -21.18 -17.49 -8.38
CA LEU A 76 -19.93 -16.80 -8.69
C LEU A 76 -18.84 -17.73 -9.19
N TYR A 77 -18.84 -19.01 -8.80
CA TYR A 77 -17.93 -20.01 -9.36
C TYR A 77 -18.08 -20.11 -10.90
N ASP A 78 -19.31 -20.15 -11.41
CA ASP A 78 -19.55 -20.24 -12.86
C ASP A 78 -19.05 -19.01 -13.61
N LEU A 79 -19.12 -17.86 -13.00
CA LEU A 79 -18.68 -16.60 -13.56
C LEU A 79 -17.14 -16.42 -13.51
N THR A 80 -16.52 -16.91 -12.44
CA THR A 80 -15.09 -16.66 -12.15
C THR A 80 -14.18 -17.82 -12.57
N LYS A 81 -14.72 -19.03 -12.63
CA LYS A 81 -13.98 -20.30 -12.84
C LYS A 81 -12.86 -20.50 -11.83
N ARG A 82 -13.13 -20.12 -10.57
CA ARG A 82 -12.19 -20.24 -9.45
C ARG A 82 -12.90 -20.89 -8.26
N ASP A 83 -12.31 -21.93 -7.71
CA ASP A 83 -12.88 -22.76 -6.61
C ASP A 83 -13.15 -21.93 -5.34
N VAL A 84 -12.40 -20.86 -5.11
CA VAL A 84 -12.57 -19.97 -3.96
C VAL A 84 -13.94 -19.27 -3.92
N TYR A 85 -14.71 -19.31 -5.00
CA TYR A 85 -16.07 -18.73 -5.07
C TYR A 85 -17.20 -19.78 -4.99
N MET A 86 -16.89 -21.05 -4.71
CA MET A 86 -17.92 -22.11 -4.66
C MET A 86 -19.06 -21.83 -3.69
N ASP A 87 -18.73 -21.21 -2.54
CA ASP A 87 -19.71 -20.89 -1.49
C ASP A 87 -20.34 -19.49 -1.65
N PHE A 88 -20.05 -18.80 -2.76
CA PHE A 88 -20.56 -17.48 -3.03
C PHE A 88 -21.61 -17.50 -4.14
N ASN A 89 -22.84 -17.89 -3.77
CA ASN A 89 -24.00 -17.73 -4.65
C ASN A 89 -24.75 -16.49 -4.20
N VAL A 90 -25.20 -15.66 -5.13
CA VAL A 90 -26.00 -14.48 -4.83
C VAL A 90 -27.38 -14.93 -4.36
N ASN A 91 -27.69 -14.67 -3.10
CA ASN A 91 -28.95 -15.06 -2.48
C ASN A 91 -30.01 -13.94 -2.49
N ASP A 92 -29.53 -12.68 -2.38
CA ASP A 92 -30.39 -11.50 -2.45
C ASP A 92 -29.57 -10.26 -2.82
N ILE A 93 -30.22 -9.33 -3.54
CA ILE A 93 -29.68 -8.00 -3.85
C ILE A 93 -30.68 -6.95 -3.33
N TYR A 94 -30.34 -6.34 -2.21
CA TYR A 94 -31.14 -5.34 -1.58
C TYR A 94 -30.86 -3.95 -2.16
N VAL A 95 -31.91 -3.25 -2.59
CA VAL A 95 -31.81 -2.03 -3.43
C VAL A 95 -32.42 -0.79 -2.79
N GLU A 96 -32.69 -0.82 -1.48
CA GLU A 96 -33.21 0.34 -0.76
C GLU A 96 -32.11 1.39 -0.59
N GLU A 97 -32.43 2.64 -0.92
CA GLU A 97 -31.48 3.73 -0.92
C GLU A 97 -30.87 4.00 0.48
N GLY A 98 -29.55 4.00 0.53
CA GLY A 98 -28.79 4.14 1.80
C GLY A 98 -28.58 2.83 2.57
N ASN A 99 -29.16 1.72 2.11
CA ASN A 99 -28.96 0.41 2.75
C ASN A 99 -28.81 -0.72 1.71
N GLU A 100 -28.15 -0.42 0.59
CA GLU A 100 -27.93 -1.37 -0.49
C GLU A 100 -26.85 -2.39 -0.10
N TYR A 101 -27.15 -3.68 -0.31
CA TYR A 101 -26.19 -4.76 -0.07
C TYR A 101 -26.45 -5.97 -0.98
N ILE A 102 -25.48 -6.87 -1.05
CA ILE A 102 -25.63 -8.23 -1.57
C ILE A 102 -25.47 -9.20 -0.41
N GLN A 103 -26.34 -10.20 -0.34
CA GLN A 103 -26.23 -11.33 0.55
C GLN A 103 -25.85 -12.59 -0.25
N PHE A 104 -24.91 -13.37 0.28
CA PHE A 104 -24.46 -14.62 -0.32
C PHE A 104 -25.01 -15.83 0.46
N SER A 105 -25.03 -16.99 -0.21
CA SER A 105 -25.52 -18.26 0.34
C SER A 105 -24.76 -18.74 1.60
N ASN A 106 -23.50 -18.33 1.76
CA ASN A 106 -22.69 -18.62 2.93
C ASN A 106 -22.98 -17.71 4.14
N GLY A 107 -24.01 -16.84 4.06
CA GLY A 107 -24.44 -15.93 5.11
C GLY A 107 -23.68 -14.60 5.15
N GLN A 108 -22.63 -14.43 4.38
CA GLN A 108 -21.93 -13.15 4.27
C GLN A 108 -22.73 -12.14 3.46
N PHE A 109 -22.55 -10.86 3.78
CA PHE A 109 -23.11 -9.76 2.99
C PHE A 109 -22.08 -8.62 2.88
N ILE A 110 -22.21 -7.82 1.83
CA ILE A 110 -21.40 -6.63 1.58
C ILE A 110 -22.27 -5.45 1.15
N LYS A 111 -21.99 -4.28 1.68
CA LYS A 111 -22.62 -3.01 1.29
C LYS A 111 -21.84 -2.34 0.16
N ILE A 112 -22.43 -1.32 -0.47
CA ILE A 112 -21.75 -0.53 -1.50
C ILE A 112 -20.44 0.04 -0.93
N GLY A 113 -19.34 -0.20 -1.65
CA GLY A 113 -17.98 0.19 -1.28
C GLY A 113 -17.23 -0.82 -0.41
N GLU A 114 -17.92 -1.76 0.23
CA GLU A 114 -17.30 -2.83 1.01
C GLU A 114 -16.82 -3.99 0.14
N SER A 115 -15.88 -4.77 0.66
CA SER A 115 -15.30 -5.93 -0.01
C SER A 115 -15.10 -7.12 0.92
N ILE A 116 -15.15 -8.32 0.34
CA ILE A 116 -14.71 -9.58 0.95
C ILE A 116 -13.35 -9.94 0.33
N GLY A 117 -12.42 -10.44 1.14
CA GLY A 117 -11.11 -10.90 0.64
C GLY A 117 -10.20 -9.77 0.16
N ASP A 118 -10.50 -8.54 0.52
CA ASP A 118 -9.57 -7.44 0.30
C ASP A 118 -8.36 -7.64 1.22
N VAL A 119 -7.17 -7.48 0.65
CA VAL A 119 -6.02 -7.30 1.51
C VAL A 119 -6.18 -5.93 2.10
N ASP A 120 -6.30 -5.86 3.39
CA ASP A 120 -6.26 -4.62 4.12
C ASP A 120 -5.06 -3.79 3.62
N GLU A 121 -5.34 -2.65 2.96
CA GLU A 121 -4.29 -1.77 2.43
C GLU A 121 -3.27 -1.41 3.52
N ASP A 122 -3.72 -1.32 4.76
CA ASP A 122 -2.89 -1.04 5.90
C ASP A 122 -1.91 -2.19 6.18
N SER A 123 -2.34 -3.43 6.03
CA SER A 123 -1.47 -4.62 6.13
C SER A 123 -0.41 -4.63 5.03
N ILE A 124 -0.77 -4.28 3.80
CA ILE A 124 0.20 -4.16 2.68
C ILE A 124 1.21 -3.05 2.99
N LYS A 125 0.74 -1.87 3.37
CA LYS A 125 1.60 -0.73 3.67
C LYS A 125 2.54 -1.02 4.84
N ARG A 126 2.03 -1.69 5.88
CA ARG A 126 2.85 -2.14 7.01
C ARG A 126 3.92 -3.15 6.59
N LEU A 127 3.58 -4.09 5.70
CA LEU A 127 4.54 -5.04 5.13
C LEU A 127 5.60 -4.35 4.27
N GLN A 128 5.22 -3.34 3.48
CA GLN A 128 6.16 -2.52 2.72
C GLN A 128 7.13 -1.76 3.63
N ILE A 129 6.63 -1.17 4.74
CA ILE A 129 7.46 -0.53 5.76
C ILE A 129 8.47 -1.53 6.34
N ARG A 130 8.00 -2.71 6.76
CA ARG A 130 8.86 -3.79 7.27
C ARG A 130 9.95 -4.15 6.27
N LYS A 131 9.59 -4.41 5.02
CA LYS A 131 10.54 -4.81 3.99
C LYS A 131 11.58 -3.72 3.71
N THR A 132 11.17 -2.45 3.72
CA THR A 132 12.10 -1.33 3.54
C THR A 132 13.09 -1.23 4.70
N ILE A 133 12.66 -1.48 5.94
CA ILE A 133 13.55 -1.52 7.12
C ILE A 133 14.56 -2.66 6.97
N GLU A 134 14.12 -3.87 6.59
CA GLU A 134 15.02 -5.00 6.35
C GLU A 134 16.07 -4.68 5.29
N GLU A 135 15.67 -4.15 4.14
CA GLU A 135 16.59 -3.76 3.07
C GLU A 135 17.57 -2.64 3.50
N HIS A 136 17.09 -1.69 4.32
CA HIS A 136 17.95 -0.65 4.88
C HIS A 136 19.04 -1.27 5.76
N LEU A 137 18.69 -2.11 6.72
CA LEU A 137 19.63 -2.73 7.64
C LEU A 137 20.57 -3.71 6.92
N ASP A 138 20.09 -4.46 5.92
CA ASP A 138 20.93 -5.34 5.11
C ASP A 138 21.96 -4.53 4.28
N LYS A 139 21.58 -3.36 3.78
CA LYS A 139 22.52 -2.43 3.12
C LYS A 139 23.48 -1.80 4.11
N GLU A 140 23.02 -1.42 5.30
CA GLU A 140 23.86 -0.85 6.35
C GLU A 140 24.93 -1.85 6.80
N MET A 141 24.58 -3.12 6.98
CA MET A 141 25.55 -4.18 7.29
C MET A 141 26.67 -4.29 6.25
N LYS A 142 26.34 -4.10 4.96
CA LYS A 142 27.32 -4.19 3.87
C LYS A 142 28.20 -2.93 3.73
N LEU A 143 27.60 -1.75 3.93
CA LEU A 143 28.22 -0.48 3.57
C LEU A 143 28.88 0.25 4.76
N ASN A 144 28.37 0.04 5.97
CA ASN A 144 28.92 0.65 7.17
C ASN A 144 30.39 0.28 7.43
N PRO A 145 30.84 -0.98 7.20
CA PRO A 145 32.27 -1.34 7.38
C PRO A 145 33.23 -0.56 6.46
N ILE A 146 32.74 -0.02 5.36
CA ILE A 146 33.53 0.81 4.41
C ILE A 146 33.23 2.32 4.58
N GLY A 147 32.60 2.72 5.68
CA GLY A 147 32.35 4.11 6.04
C GLY A 147 31.21 4.79 5.26
N ILE A 148 30.34 4.02 4.56
CA ILE A 148 29.22 4.56 3.81
C ILE A 148 27.95 4.48 4.67
N LYS A 149 27.34 5.64 4.94
CA LYS A 149 26.06 5.74 5.64
C LYS A 149 24.90 5.48 4.70
N VAL A 150 23.94 4.67 5.15
CA VAL A 150 22.69 4.40 4.41
C VAL A 150 21.60 5.37 4.88
N LEU A 151 20.80 5.86 3.94
CA LEU A 151 19.59 6.62 4.20
C LEU A 151 18.46 6.04 3.35
N SER A 152 17.31 5.77 3.96
CA SER A 152 16.09 5.35 3.26
C SER A 152 15.08 6.48 3.23
N LEU A 153 14.41 6.64 2.08
CA LEU A 153 13.36 7.64 1.89
C LEU A 153 12.04 6.91 1.63
N PHE A 154 11.02 7.26 2.42
CA PHE A 154 9.65 6.79 2.26
C PHE A 154 8.80 7.87 1.62
N PHE A 155 8.14 7.55 0.50
CA PHE A 155 7.09 8.39 -0.06
C PHE A 155 5.75 7.93 0.49
N ILE A 156 5.02 8.84 1.12
CA ILE A 156 3.73 8.54 1.76
C ILE A 156 2.59 9.28 1.06
N ASP A 157 1.40 8.73 1.15
CA ASP A 157 0.19 9.22 0.51
C ASP A 157 -0.40 10.47 1.20
N ARG A 158 -0.37 10.51 2.54
CA ARG A 158 -0.88 11.63 3.35
C ARG A 158 0.01 11.89 4.54
N VAL A 159 0.28 13.16 4.81
CA VAL A 159 1.06 13.61 5.97
C VAL A 159 0.46 13.15 7.28
N ALA A 160 -0.88 13.17 7.41
CA ALA A 160 -1.59 12.72 8.61
C ALA A 160 -1.31 11.25 8.97
N ASN A 161 -0.96 10.39 7.99
CA ASN A 161 -0.55 9.01 8.25
C ASN A 161 0.81 8.92 8.96
N TYR A 162 1.63 9.96 8.90
CA TYR A 162 2.90 10.04 9.61
C TYR A 162 2.80 10.90 10.86
N ARG A 163 2.20 12.11 10.76
CA ARG A 163 2.02 13.06 11.86
C ARG A 163 0.76 13.90 11.62
N TYR A 164 -0.05 14.04 12.65
CA TYR A 164 -1.18 14.98 12.67
C TYR A 164 -1.16 15.80 13.96
N TYR A 165 -2.08 16.76 14.10
CA TYR A 165 -2.11 17.66 15.23
C TYR A 165 -3.52 17.61 15.86
N ASP A 166 -3.56 17.62 17.20
CA ASP A 166 -4.81 17.72 17.94
C ASP A 166 -5.36 19.17 18.01
N GLU A 167 -6.46 19.36 18.69
CA GLU A 167 -7.09 20.67 18.86
C GLU A 167 -6.21 21.69 19.59
N GLU A 168 -5.27 21.20 20.42
CA GLU A 168 -4.30 22.01 21.16
C GLU A 168 -3.01 22.26 20.37
N SER A 169 -2.94 21.79 19.13
CA SER A 169 -1.76 21.86 18.24
C SER A 169 -0.58 20.99 18.68
N ASN A 170 -0.81 19.98 19.51
CA ASN A 170 0.21 18.99 19.85
C ASN A 170 0.42 18.01 18.69
N ALA A 171 1.67 17.69 18.37
CA ALA A 171 2.02 16.74 17.34
C ALA A 171 1.74 15.30 17.80
N ILE A 172 0.94 14.58 17.04
CA ILE A 172 0.57 13.19 17.31
C ILE A 172 1.10 12.29 16.19
N LYS A 173 1.67 11.14 16.54
CA LYS A 173 2.16 10.15 15.59
C LYS A 173 1.00 9.55 14.79
N GLY A 174 1.10 9.57 13.47
CA GLY A 174 0.20 8.85 12.59
C GLY A 174 0.54 7.36 12.51
N LYS A 175 -0.34 6.59 11.89
CA LYS A 175 -0.22 5.12 11.83
C LYS A 175 1.08 4.62 11.20
N TYR A 176 1.65 5.32 10.21
CA TYR A 176 2.90 4.90 9.57
C TYR A 176 4.12 5.09 10.47
N ALA A 177 4.16 6.17 11.26
CA ALA A 177 5.20 6.36 12.25
C ALA A 177 5.14 5.27 13.34
N ILE A 178 3.95 4.95 13.83
CA ILE A 178 3.72 3.88 14.81
C ILE A 178 4.17 2.53 14.24
N TRP A 179 3.74 2.17 13.02
CA TRP A 179 4.12 0.90 12.40
C TRP A 179 5.61 0.82 12.12
N PHE A 180 6.25 1.92 11.70
CA PHE A 180 7.69 1.97 11.51
C PHE A 180 8.41 1.64 12.81
N GLU A 181 8.06 2.29 13.91
CA GLU A 181 8.67 2.08 15.22
C GLU A 181 8.48 0.64 15.72
N GLU A 182 7.27 0.11 15.61
CA GLU A 182 6.96 -1.27 15.99
C GLU A 182 7.72 -2.32 15.16
N GLU A 183 7.76 -2.16 13.84
CA GLU A 183 8.47 -3.09 12.97
C GLU A 183 9.98 -2.96 13.14
N TYR A 184 10.51 -1.74 13.28
CA TYR A 184 11.92 -1.52 13.55
C TYR A 184 12.37 -2.21 14.85
N GLN A 185 11.62 -2.04 15.95
CA GLN A 185 11.91 -2.68 17.24
C GLN A 185 11.89 -4.22 17.18
N LYS A 186 11.09 -4.81 16.29
CA LYS A 186 11.08 -6.25 16.06
C LYS A 186 12.29 -6.70 15.26
N ILE A 187 12.61 -5.99 14.18
CA ILE A 187 13.63 -6.39 13.21
C ILE A 187 15.03 -6.25 13.79
N ILE A 188 15.34 -5.22 14.57
CA ILE A 188 16.64 -5.05 15.19
C ILE A 188 17.02 -6.18 16.15
N LYS A 189 16.03 -6.95 16.63
CA LYS A 189 16.24 -8.12 17.48
C LYS A 189 16.60 -9.39 16.69
N TYR A 190 16.60 -9.34 15.37
CA TYR A 190 17.00 -10.50 14.58
C TYR A 190 18.50 -10.74 14.73
N PRO A 191 18.93 -12.00 14.98
CA PRO A 191 20.34 -12.32 15.24
C PRO A 191 21.30 -11.82 14.15
N LYS A 192 20.83 -11.77 12.91
CA LYS A 192 21.65 -11.28 11.79
C LYS A 192 22.10 -9.83 11.92
N TYR A 193 21.41 -9.02 12.71
CA TYR A 193 21.73 -7.59 12.88
C TYR A 193 22.51 -7.29 14.17
N ASN A 194 22.80 -8.26 15.03
CA ASN A 194 23.51 -8.03 16.29
C ASN A 194 24.82 -7.26 16.10
N SER A 195 25.62 -7.63 15.10
CA SER A 195 26.91 -6.98 14.84
C SER A 195 26.78 -5.49 14.46
N LEU A 196 25.65 -5.08 13.90
CA LEU A 196 25.38 -3.70 13.51
C LEU A 196 25.12 -2.83 14.76
N PHE A 197 24.41 -3.37 15.73
CA PHE A 197 23.97 -2.64 16.92
C PHE A 197 24.98 -2.72 18.07
N GLU A 198 25.71 -3.81 18.24
CA GLU A 198 26.74 -3.97 19.27
C GLU A 198 27.91 -3.01 19.09
N LYS A 199 28.34 -2.76 17.84
CA LYS A 199 29.50 -1.93 17.53
C LYS A 199 29.26 -0.42 17.63
N HIS A 200 28.01 0.04 17.51
CA HIS A 200 27.73 1.46 17.26
C HIS A 200 26.85 2.14 18.32
N ASN A 201 26.55 1.49 19.45
CA ASN A 201 25.69 2.06 20.52
C ASN A 201 24.30 2.56 20.04
N HIS A 202 23.87 2.18 18.84
CA HIS A 202 22.58 2.60 18.28
C HIS A 202 21.37 2.06 19.05
N LEU A 203 21.55 1.00 19.85
CA LEU A 203 20.52 0.51 20.78
C LEU A 203 20.07 1.56 21.82
N ASN A 204 20.89 2.58 22.08
CA ASN A 204 20.59 3.65 23.02
C ASN A 204 19.94 4.88 22.35
N THR A 205 19.81 4.89 21.03
CA THR A 205 19.12 5.98 20.35
C THR A 205 17.61 5.81 20.52
N PRO A 206 16.89 6.80 21.09
CA PRO A 206 15.45 6.75 21.18
C PRO A 206 14.85 6.52 19.80
N ILE A 207 13.84 5.64 19.69
CA ILE A 207 13.30 5.22 18.40
C ILE A 207 12.73 6.40 17.61
N GLU A 208 12.23 7.41 18.29
CA GLU A 208 11.69 8.64 17.71
C GLU A 208 12.75 9.48 16.98
N LYS A 209 14.04 9.21 17.23
CA LYS A 209 15.17 9.90 16.58
C LYS A 209 15.75 9.13 15.40
N ILE A 210 15.25 7.93 15.11
CA ILE A 210 15.73 7.08 14.02
C ILE A 210 15.09 7.48 12.69
N HIS A 211 13.92 8.11 12.75
CA HIS A 211 13.19 8.58 11.58
C HIS A 211 12.69 10.00 11.81
N ASP A 212 12.53 10.74 10.70
CA ASP A 212 11.90 12.06 10.71
C ASP A 212 11.14 12.28 9.41
N GLY A 213 10.26 13.29 9.39
CA GLY A 213 9.45 13.67 8.23
C GLY A 213 9.93 14.97 7.61
N TYR A 214 10.02 14.99 6.28
CA TYR A 214 10.27 16.19 5.50
C TYR A 214 9.05 16.49 4.64
N PHE A 215 8.22 17.44 5.08
CA PHE A 215 6.94 17.78 4.47
C PHE A 215 6.77 19.30 4.32
N SER A 216 5.80 19.70 3.50
CA SER A 216 5.35 21.07 3.47
C SER A 216 4.81 21.49 4.84
N GLN A 217 4.99 22.76 5.19
CA GLN A 217 4.52 23.32 6.45
C GLN A 217 3.51 24.44 6.21
N ASP A 218 2.59 24.60 7.12
CA ASP A 218 1.71 25.77 7.17
C ASP A 218 2.40 26.99 7.84
N LYS A 219 1.68 28.09 7.98
CA LYS A 219 2.19 29.32 8.64
C LYS A 219 2.54 29.13 10.13
N LYS A 220 2.03 28.06 10.76
CA LYS A 220 2.30 27.70 12.17
C LYS A 220 3.43 26.68 12.30
N GLY A 221 4.03 26.24 11.17
CA GLY A 221 5.09 25.23 11.15
C GLY A 221 4.56 23.79 11.27
N GLN A 222 3.25 23.58 11.13
CA GLN A 222 2.65 22.24 11.15
C GLN A 222 2.78 21.60 9.77
N PHE A 223 3.06 20.31 9.74
CA PHE A 223 3.15 19.54 8.50
C PHE A 223 1.79 19.42 7.81
N LYS A 224 1.76 19.58 6.50
CA LYS A 224 0.56 19.46 5.68
C LYS A 224 0.85 18.84 4.32
N ASP A 225 -0.20 18.33 3.68
CA ASP A 225 -0.13 17.84 2.32
C ASP A 225 0.10 18.99 1.33
N SER A 226 0.97 18.76 0.34
CA SER A 226 1.35 19.81 -0.64
C SER A 226 0.17 20.28 -1.52
N ASN A 227 -0.89 19.47 -1.64
CA ASN A 227 -2.05 19.74 -2.49
C ASN A 227 -3.26 20.31 -1.71
N GLU A 228 -3.16 20.51 -0.41
CA GLU A 228 -4.18 21.27 0.33
C GLU A 228 -4.04 22.76 -0.04
N SER A 229 -4.62 23.13 -1.19
CA SER A 229 -4.89 24.51 -1.50
C SER A 229 -5.69 25.12 -0.35
N THR A 230 -5.25 26.24 0.16
CA THR A 230 -5.95 27.12 1.08
C THR A 230 -7.29 27.55 0.44
N SER A 231 -8.28 26.67 0.44
CA SER A 231 -9.66 26.99 0.04
C SER A 231 -10.37 27.70 1.22
N GLY A 232 -9.85 28.86 1.59
CA GLY A 232 -10.35 29.61 2.75
C GLY A 232 -10.24 31.11 2.67
N GLU A 233 -9.62 31.67 1.61
CA GLU A 233 -9.50 33.14 1.47
C GLU A 233 -9.94 33.61 0.09
N LEU A 234 -11.23 33.45 -0.23
CA LEU A 234 -11.91 34.22 -1.27
C LEU A 234 -13.36 34.44 -0.82
N LYS A 235 -13.53 35.22 0.25
CA LYS A 235 -14.77 35.92 0.60
C LYS A 235 -14.42 37.23 1.32
N SER A 236 -14.22 38.28 0.57
CA SER A 236 -14.66 39.66 0.86
C SER A 236 -14.39 40.51 -0.34
#